data_ff031fabafb2b7f9d8d433dedc6faa2d
#
_entry.id   ff031fabafb2b7f9d8d433dedc6faa2d
#
_cell.length_a   1.000
_cell.length_b   1.000
_cell.length_c   1.000
_cell.angle_alpha   90.00
_cell.angle_beta   90.00
_cell.angle_gamma   90.00
#
_symmetry.space_group_name_H-M   'P 1'
#
loop_
_entity.id
_entity.type
_entity.pdbx_description
1 polymer ?
#
loop_
_entity_poly.entity_id
_entity_poly.type
_entity_poly.pdbx_seq_one_letter_code
_entity_poly.pdbx_strand_id
1 'polypeptide(L)'
;TEWKADLSRLLSDLALGLGSDQLVITTHTTLASEYFRNKIQCSGCETLLIADEVHGLGSSHRREALLAEYEYRIGLSATPERHYDEEGSEYLLDYFGDIVFEYSLGEAIPEFLTPYDYYPIIVELTEEEMEDYSSLSKRLAKAYTSDDADEELVNRLAMKRANIIKSAENKYVSLR
;
A
#
# COMPACT_ATOMS: atom_id res chain seq x y z
N THR A 1 -22.36 -8.95 -6.80
CA THR A 1 -22.20 -7.52 -6.38
C THR A 1 -22.37 -6.65 -7.61
N GLU A 2 -23.09 -5.56 -7.50
CA GLU A 2 -23.50 -4.66 -8.59
C GLU A 2 -22.30 -4.19 -9.44
N TRP A 3 -21.20 -3.76 -8.83
CA TRP A 3 -20.01 -3.30 -9.53
C TRP A 3 -19.39 -4.33 -10.50
N LYS A 4 -19.55 -5.65 -10.22
CA LYS A 4 -19.05 -6.71 -11.11
C LYS A 4 -19.80 -6.75 -12.43
N ALA A 5 -21.12 -6.54 -12.37
CA ALA A 5 -21.96 -6.48 -13.56
C ALA A 5 -21.65 -5.21 -14.38
N ASP A 6 -21.47 -4.08 -13.68
CA ASP A 6 -21.14 -2.80 -14.32
C ASP A 6 -19.79 -2.85 -15.03
N LEU A 7 -18.74 -3.38 -14.37
CA LEU A 7 -17.42 -3.58 -14.99
C LEU A 7 -17.52 -4.46 -16.23
N SER A 8 -18.25 -5.58 -16.15
CA SER A 8 -18.41 -6.50 -17.29
C SER A 8 -19.11 -5.83 -18.46
N ARG A 9 -20.17 -5.06 -18.20
CA ARG A 9 -20.90 -4.31 -19.24
C ARG A 9 -19.99 -3.27 -19.88
N LEU A 10 -19.30 -2.47 -19.08
CA LEU A 10 -18.38 -1.43 -19.53
C LEU A 10 -17.31 -2.00 -20.47
N LEU A 11 -16.63 -3.06 -20.06
CA LEU A 11 -15.60 -3.70 -20.89
C LEU A 11 -16.17 -4.32 -22.17
N SER A 12 -17.39 -4.87 -22.11
CA SER A 12 -18.07 -5.40 -23.30
C SER A 12 -18.44 -4.30 -24.30
N ASP A 13 -18.95 -3.17 -23.80
CA ASP A 13 -19.30 -2.02 -24.64
C ASP A 13 -18.08 -1.43 -25.33
N LEU A 14 -16.95 -1.32 -24.61
CA LEU A 14 -15.67 -0.89 -25.16
C LEU A 14 -15.16 -1.85 -26.25
N ALA A 15 -15.17 -3.16 -25.98
CA ALA A 15 -14.71 -4.17 -26.92
C ALA A 15 -15.55 -4.21 -28.21
N LEU A 16 -16.81 -3.82 -28.15
CA LEU A 16 -17.72 -3.69 -29.29
C LEU A 16 -17.63 -2.33 -30.00
N GLY A 17 -16.81 -1.41 -29.50
CA GLY A 17 -16.72 -0.04 -30.05
C GLY A 17 -17.98 0.81 -29.80
N LEU A 18 -18.80 0.44 -28.83
CA LEU A 18 -20.05 1.13 -28.49
C LEU A 18 -19.86 2.26 -27.46
N GLY A 19 -18.65 2.45 -26.97
CA GLY A 19 -18.31 3.44 -25.94
C GLY A 19 -17.22 4.40 -26.38
N SER A 20 -17.14 5.54 -25.68
CA SER A 20 -15.97 6.41 -25.62
C SER A 20 -15.05 5.93 -24.48
N ASP A 21 -13.95 6.66 -24.24
CA ASP A 21 -13.07 6.42 -23.11
C ASP A 21 -13.85 6.30 -21.79
N GLN A 22 -13.48 5.34 -20.98
CA GLN A 22 -14.13 5.05 -19.71
C GLN A 22 -13.13 5.15 -18.57
N LEU A 23 -13.59 5.60 -17.41
CA LEU A 23 -12.82 5.68 -16.17
C LEU A 23 -13.39 4.72 -15.13
N VAL A 24 -12.52 3.85 -14.60
CA VAL A 24 -12.86 2.97 -13.47
C VAL A 24 -12.02 3.38 -12.27
N ILE A 25 -12.65 3.79 -11.18
CA ILE A 25 -11.98 4.10 -9.90
C ILE A 25 -12.22 2.92 -8.95
N THR A 26 -11.14 2.41 -8.39
CA THR A 26 -11.20 1.23 -7.52
C THR A 26 -10.13 1.28 -6.41
N THR A 27 -10.25 0.43 -5.41
CA THR A 27 -9.22 0.25 -4.37
C THR A 27 -8.17 -0.76 -4.82
N HIS A 28 -6.95 -0.69 -4.26
CA HIS A 28 -5.89 -1.68 -4.50
C HIS A 28 -6.36 -3.12 -4.24
N THR A 29 -7.16 -3.33 -3.19
CA THR A 29 -7.69 -4.65 -2.85
C THR A 29 -8.65 -5.19 -3.92
N THR A 30 -9.51 -4.32 -4.46
CA THR A 30 -10.42 -4.72 -5.56
C THR A 30 -9.64 -4.94 -6.85
N LEU A 31 -8.67 -4.08 -7.15
CA LEU A 31 -7.77 -4.22 -8.31
C LEU A 31 -7.03 -5.57 -8.28
N ALA A 32 -6.54 -5.99 -7.10
CA ALA A 32 -5.85 -7.27 -6.91
C ALA A 32 -6.79 -8.50 -6.90
N SER A 33 -8.11 -8.30 -6.85
CA SER A 33 -9.04 -9.44 -6.85
C SER A 33 -8.99 -10.23 -8.16
N GLU A 34 -9.06 -11.55 -8.05
CA GLU A 34 -9.04 -12.46 -9.20
C GLU A 34 -10.08 -12.09 -10.27
N TYR A 35 -11.29 -11.73 -9.82
CA TYR A 35 -12.35 -11.32 -10.73
C TYR A 35 -11.96 -10.10 -11.58
N PHE A 36 -11.39 -9.04 -10.94
CA PHE A 36 -11.01 -7.81 -11.65
C PHE A 36 -9.88 -8.10 -12.63
N ARG A 37 -8.84 -8.80 -12.19
CA ARG A 37 -7.68 -9.18 -13.01
C ARG A 37 -8.12 -9.97 -14.25
N ASN A 38 -8.92 -11.02 -14.07
CA ASN A 38 -9.42 -11.83 -15.18
C ASN A 38 -10.24 -11.00 -16.19
N LYS A 39 -11.00 -10.02 -15.72
CA LYS A 39 -11.76 -9.13 -16.60
C LYS A 39 -10.88 -8.23 -17.46
N ILE A 40 -9.84 -7.66 -16.89
CA ILE A 40 -8.87 -6.85 -17.63
C ILE A 40 -8.11 -7.72 -18.64
N GLN A 41 -7.57 -8.85 -18.21
CA GLN A 41 -6.83 -9.78 -19.09
C GLN A 41 -7.62 -10.26 -20.29
N CYS A 42 -8.92 -10.48 -20.13
CA CYS A 42 -9.79 -10.93 -21.19
C CYS A 42 -10.46 -9.81 -22.00
N SER A 43 -10.24 -8.54 -21.64
CA SER A 43 -10.96 -7.42 -22.26
C SER A 43 -10.49 -7.11 -23.68
N GLY A 44 -9.19 -7.26 -23.94
CA GLY A 44 -8.54 -6.81 -25.17
C GLY A 44 -8.61 -5.29 -25.40
N CYS A 45 -8.96 -4.52 -24.36
CA CYS A 45 -9.03 -3.07 -24.42
C CYS A 45 -7.67 -2.46 -24.12
N GLU A 46 -7.29 -1.42 -24.84
CA GLU A 46 -6.15 -0.56 -24.50
C GLU A 46 -6.41 0.12 -23.15
N THR A 47 -5.51 -0.03 -22.21
CA THR A 47 -5.74 0.38 -20.82
C THR A 47 -4.57 1.16 -20.24
N LEU A 48 -4.88 2.26 -19.55
CA LEU A 48 -3.97 3.02 -18.71
C LEU A 48 -4.25 2.71 -17.23
N LEU A 49 -3.25 2.23 -16.51
CA LEU A 49 -3.28 2.14 -15.05
C LEU A 49 -2.69 3.41 -14.44
N ILE A 50 -3.48 4.10 -13.61
CA ILE A 50 -2.99 5.16 -12.72
C ILE A 50 -3.12 4.64 -11.29
N ALA A 51 -1.98 4.40 -10.64
CA ALA A 51 -1.94 3.87 -9.28
C ALA A 51 -1.49 4.98 -8.31
N ASP A 52 -2.44 5.48 -7.51
CA ASP A 52 -2.15 6.37 -6.40
C ASP A 52 -1.64 5.56 -5.20
N GLU A 53 -0.75 6.15 -4.38
CA GLU A 53 -0.06 5.46 -3.29
C GLU A 53 0.54 4.11 -3.75
N VAL A 54 1.25 4.16 -4.89
CA VAL A 54 1.74 2.98 -5.60
C VAL A 54 2.58 2.05 -4.72
N HIS A 55 3.26 2.59 -3.69
CA HIS A 55 4.01 1.80 -2.72
C HIS A 55 3.15 0.69 -2.05
N GLY A 56 1.85 0.91 -1.94
CA GLY A 56 0.91 -0.09 -1.42
C GLY A 56 0.76 -1.33 -2.29
N LEU A 57 1.06 -1.25 -3.60
CA LEU A 57 0.99 -2.37 -4.54
C LEU A 57 2.24 -3.27 -4.53
N GLY A 58 3.33 -2.85 -3.92
CA GLY A 58 4.56 -3.64 -3.83
C GLY A 58 4.50 -4.87 -2.91
N SER A 59 3.44 -5.05 -2.11
CA SER A 59 3.30 -6.25 -1.26
C SER A 59 3.00 -7.49 -2.10
N SER A 60 3.49 -8.67 -1.70
CA SER A 60 3.38 -9.93 -2.43
C SER A 60 1.96 -10.23 -2.94
N HIS A 61 0.95 -10.03 -2.09
CA HIS A 61 -0.45 -10.25 -2.47
C HIS A 61 -1.00 -9.21 -3.46
N ARG A 62 -0.57 -7.94 -3.36
CA ARG A 62 -1.09 -6.88 -4.22
C ARG A 62 -0.33 -6.73 -5.54
N ARG A 63 0.89 -7.25 -5.64
CA ARG A 63 1.65 -7.33 -6.92
C ARG A 63 0.86 -8.04 -8.01
N GLU A 64 -0.03 -8.98 -7.65
CA GLU A 64 -0.90 -9.65 -8.60
C GLU A 64 -1.83 -8.69 -9.37
N ALA A 65 -2.08 -7.48 -8.86
CA ALA A 65 -2.81 -6.43 -9.54
C ALA A 65 -2.06 -5.80 -10.72
N LEU A 66 -0.73 -5.95 -10.73
CA LEU A 66 0.17 -5.31 -11.70
C LEU A 66 0.30 -6.22 -12.95
N LEU A 67 -0.71 -6.15 -13.80
CA LEU A 67 -0.83 -6.98 -14.98
C LEU A 67 0.00 -6.45 -16.14
N ALA A 68 0.52 -7.35 -16.98
CA ALA A 68 1.24 -6.99 -18.20
C ALA A 68 0.33 -6.32 -19.26
N GLU A 69 -0.96 -6.58 -19.20
CA GLU A 69 -1.99 -6.07 -20.09
C GLU A 69 -2.27 -4.58 -19.95
N TYR A 70 -1.83 -3.94 -18.87
CA TYR A 70 -1.84 -2.47 -18.81
C TYR A 70 -0.73 -1.92 -19.71
N GLU A 71 -1.10 -1.36 -20.85
CA GLU A 71 -0.15 -0.82 -21.84
C GLU A 71 0.53 0.44 -21.34
N TYR A 72 -0.22 1.29 -20.66
CA TYR A 72 0.28 2.54 -20.07
C TYR A 72 0.16 2.48 -18.55
N ARG A 73 1.17 2.99 -17.87
CA ARG A 73 1.27 2.88 -16.42
C ARG A 73 1.81 4.14 -15.81
N ILE A 74 1.11 4.65 -14.80
CA ILE A 74 1.53 5.80 -13.99
C ILE A 74 1.43 5.41 -12.52
N GLY A 75 2.56 5.45 -11.81
CA GLY A 75 2.61 5.29 -10.36
C GLY A 75 2.78 6.66 -9.69
N LEU A 76 1.95 6.96 -8.69
CA LEU A 76 2.03 8.17 -7.88
C LEU A 76 2.31 7.78 -6.44
N SER A 77 3.28 8.42 -5.79
CA SER A 77 3.58 8.21 -4.38
C SER A 77 4.40 9.38 -3.83
N ALA A 78 4.12 9.77 -2.60
CA ALA A 78 5.00 10.66 -1.85
C ALA A 78 6.27 9.94 -1.33
N THR A 79 6.21 8.61 -1.21
CA THR A 79 7.29 7.74 -0.72
C THR A 79 7.36 6.49 -1.58
N PRO A 80 8.02 6.54 -2.75
CA PRO A 80 8.06 5.41 -3.68
C PRO A 80 8.80 4.20 -3.09
N GLU A 81 9.79 4.45 -2.24
CA GLU A 81 10.51 3.40 -1.53
C GLU A 81 9.69 2.82 -0.37
N ARG A 82 9.66 1.52 -0.28
CA ARG A 82 8.97 0.79 0.80
C ARG A 82 9.93 0.56 1.96
N HIS A 83 9.57 1.03 3.14
CA HIS A 83 10.37 0.76 4.34
C HIS A 83 10.44 -0.74 4.64
N TYR A 84 11.65 -1.27 4.77
CA TYR A 84 11.95 -2.69 5.06
C TYR A 84 11.46 -3.70 4.01
N ASP A 85 11.23 -3.27 2.77
CA ASP A 85 10.79 -4.13 1.67
C ASP A 85 11.48 -3.68 0.36
N GLU A 86 12.78 -3.99 0.25
CA GLU A 86 13.60 -3.67 -0.93
C GLU A 86 13.06 -4.39 -2.17
N GLU A 87 12.73 -5.67 -2.06
CA GLU A 87 12.15 -6.46 -3.16
C GLU A 87 10.86 -5.84 -3.69
N GLY A 88 9.99 -5.34 -2.80
CA GLY A 88 8.77 -4.64 -3.19
C GLY A 88 9.03 -3.34 -3.91
N SER A 89 10.07 -2.60 -3.51
CA SER A 89 10.48 -1.35 -4.16
C SER A 89 11.06 -1.60 -5.55
N GLU A 90 11.96 -2.57 -5.68
CA GLU A 90 12.54 -2.98 -6.97
C GLU A 90 11.45 -3.43 -7.95
N TYR A 91 10.50 -4.27 -7.48
CA TYR A 91 9.40 -4.73 -8.32
C TYR A 91 8.54 -3.58 -8.87
N LEU A 92 8.29 -2.55 -8.07
CA LEU A 92 7.52 -1.38 -8.51
C LEU A 92 8.29 -0.56 -9.55
N LEU A 93 9.59 -0.36 -9.37
CA LEU A 93 10.43 0.33 -10.34
C LEU A 93 10.51 -0.45 -11.66
N ASP A 94 10.68 -1.76 -11.60
CA ASP A 94 10.68 -2.60 -12.80
C ASP A 94 9.34 -2.54 -13.56
N TYR A 95 8.24 -2.44 -12.85
CA TYR A 95 6.92 -2.43 -13.45
C TYR A 95 6.50 -1.06 -14.00
N PHE A 96 6.74 0.03 -13.27
CA PHE A 96 6.34 1.39 -13.65
C PHE A 96 7.44 2.15 -14.40
N GLY A 97 8.69 1.71 -14.28
CA GLY A 97 9.86 2.41 -14.78
C GLY A 97 10.46 3.40 -13.78
N ASP A 98 11.44 4.16 -14.26
CA ASP A 98 12.14 5.16 -13.45
C ASP A 98 11.24 6.33 -13.03
N ILE A 99 11.61 7.01 -11.96
CA ILE A 99 10.94 8.24 -11.50
C ILE A 99 11.17 9.33 -12.55
N VAL A 100 10.10 9.73 -13.23
CA VAL A 100 10.15 10.72 -14.31
C VAL A 100 9.84 12.14 -13.83
N PHE A 101 9.24 12.28 -12.67
CA PHE A 101 8.91 13.58 -12.08
C PHE A 101 8.92 13.47 -10.55
N GLU A 102 9.55 14.43 -9.89
CA GLU A 102 9.55 14.58 -8.44
C GLU A 102 9.21 16.03 -8.10
N TYR A 103 8.33 16.21 -7.12
CA TYR A 103 7.97 17.51 -6.55
C TYR A 103 8.12 17.46 -5.04
N SER A 104 9.22 18.00 -4.57
CA SER A 104 9.61 17.90 -3.16
C SER A 104 8.67 18.71 -2.25
N LEU A 105 8.60 18.30 -0.97
CA LEU A 105 7.85 19.03 0.04
C LEU A 105 8.35 20.49 0.18
N GLY A 106 9.66 20.71 0.02
CA GLY A 106 10.27 22.04 0.07
C GLY A 106 9.83 22.95 -1.07
N GLU A 107 9.56 22.39 -2.25
CA GLU A 107 9.01 23.11 -3.40
C GLU A 107 7.51 23.33 -3.26
N ALA A 108 6.79 22.38 -2.66
CA ALA A 108 5.35 22.48 -2.45
C ALA A 108 4.96 23.50 -1.38
N ILE A 109 5.84 23.76 -0.42
CA ILE A 109 5.67 24.78 0.63
C ILE A 109 6.44 26.06 0.19
N PRO A 110 5.85 27.26 0.14
CA PRO A 110 4.47 27.63 0.53
C PRO A 110 3.45 27.69 -0.63
N GLU A 111 3.80 27.27 -1.85
CA GLU A 111 2.93 27.54 -3.02
C GLU A 111 1.59 26.79 -2.96
N PHE A 112 1.65 25.50 -2.62
CA PHE A 112 0.48 24.60 -2.63
C PHE A 112 0.15 24.04 -1.26
N LEU A 113 1.13 24.00 -0.34
CA LEU A 113 0.95 23.48 1.01
C LEU A 113 1.14 24.59 2.05
N THR A 114 0.33 24.53 3.09
CA THR A 114 0.45 25.46 4.23
C THR A 114 1.74 25.16 5.00
N PRO A 115 2.61 26.16 5.27
CA PRO A 115 3.73 26.00 6.17
C PRO A 115 3.27 25.52 7.55
N TYR A 116 4.02 24.64 8.17
CA TYR A 116 3.76 24.15 9.52
C TYR A 116 5.06 24.01 10.32
N ASP A 117 4.95 24.17 11.62
CA ASP A 117 6.03 23.86 12.54
C ASP A 117 5.84 22.45 13.10
N TYR A 118 6.89 21.66 13.07
CA TYR A 118 6.87 20.29 13.58
C TYR A 118 7.59 20.19 14.91
N TYR A 119 6.85 19.89 15.97
CA TYR A 119 7.37 19.73 17.34
C TYR A 119 7.22 18.25 17.76
N PRO A 120 8.27 17.43 17.63
CA PRO A 120 8.21 16.05 18.09
C PRO A 120 8.21 15.99 19.63
N ILE A 121 7.23 15.30 20.19
CA ILE A 121 7.18 15.00 21.62
C ILE A 121 7.64 13.55 21.80
N ILE A 122 8.78 13.36 22.44
CA ILE A 122 9.30 12.02 22.75
C ILE A 122 8.56 11.51 23.98
N VAL A 123 7.99 10.32 23.85
CA VAL A 123 7.23 9.66 24.92
C VAL A 123 7.85 8.29 25.18
N GLU A 124 8.17 8.03 26.42
CA GLU A 124 8.68 6.72 26.86
C GLU A 124 7.52 5.79 27.22
N LEU A 125 7.71 4.50 26.99
CA LEU A 125 6.79 3.47 27.49
C LEU A 125 6.91 3.37 29.01
N THR A 126 5.84 3.00 29.70
CA THR A 126 5.92 2.62 31.11
C THR A 126 6.77 1.35 31.28
N GLU A 127 7.22 1.06 32.50
CA GLU A 127 8.01 -0.16 32.78
C GLU A 127 7.26 -1.43 32.35
N GLU A 128 5.97 -1.53 32.65
CA GLU A 128 5.10 -2.65 32.28
C GLU A 128 4.98 -2.77 30.74
N GLU A 129 4.69 -1.67 30.06
CA GLU A 129 4.61 -1.64 28.58
C GLU A 129 5.94 -2.03 27.92
N MET A 130 7.08 -1.61 28.50
CA MET A 130 8.41 -1.96 28.00
C MET A 130 8.73 -3.45 28.20
N GLU A 131 8.33 -4.04 29.33
CA GLU A 131 8.45 -5.48 29.55
C GLU A 131 7.64 -6.28 28.56
N ASP A 132 6.39 -5.91 28.34
CA ASP A 132 5.50 -6.53 27.37
C ASP A 132 6.04 -6.39 25.93
N TYR A 133 6.48 -5.20 25.56
CA TYR A 133 7.09 -4.95 24.24
C TYR A 133 8.34 -5.81 24.02
N SER A 134 9.21 -5.91 25.03
CA SER A 134 10.43 -6.73 24.97
C SER A 134 10.11 -8.22 24.87
N SER A 135 9.12 -8.69 25.64
CA SER A 135 8.65 -10.06 25.60
C SER A 135 8.11 -10.43 24.21
N LEU A 136 7.21 -9.58 23.65
CA LEU A 136 6.65 -9.78 22.31
C LEU A 136 7.74 -9.69 21.23
N SER A 137 8.71 -8.79 21.35
CA SER A 137 9.83 -8.67 20.41
C SER A 137 10.69 -9.95 20.37
N LYS A 138 11.00 -10.54 21.55
CA LYS A 138 11.73 -11.82 21.63
C LYS A 138 10.95 -12.97 21.01
N ARG A 139 9.64 -13.04 21.26
CA ARG A 139 8.77 -14.07 20.68
C ARG A 139 8.64 -13.92 19.16
N LEU A 140 8.53 -12.71 18.69
CA LEU A 140 8.46 -12.38 17.26
C LEU A 140 9.77 -12.77 16.55
N ALA A 141 10.92 -12.38 17.12
CA ALA A 141 12.23 -12.78 16.59
C ALA A 141 12.37 -14.32 16.50
N LYS A 142 11.91 -15.05 17.53
CA LYS A 142 11.93 -16.51 17.53
C LYS A 142 11.00 -17.11 16.49
N ALA A 143 9.84 -16.51 16.24
CA ALA A 143 8.90 -16.96 15.21
C ALA A 143 9.44 -16.74 13.80
N TYR A 144 10.19 -15.65 13.55
CA TYR A 144 10.86 -15.42 12.26
C TYR A 144 12.01 -16.39 11.96
N THR A 145 12.70 -16.90 12.99
CA THR A 145 13.85 -17.81 12.82
C THR A 145 13.47 -19.28 12.82
N SER A 146 12.19 -19.62 12.90
CA SER A 146 11.68 -20.97 12.86
C SER A 146 11.55 -21.45 11.41
N ASP A 147 12.05 -22.65 11.09
CA ASP A 147 11.95 -23.26 9.75
C ASP A 147 10.49 -23.50 9.30
N ASP A 148 9.55 -23.60 10.27
CA ASP A 148 8.10 -23.66 10.04
C ASP A 148 7.43 -22.34 10.51
N ALA A 149 7.87 -21.20 9.97
CA ALA A 149 7.32 -19.92 10.36
C ALA A 149 5.82 -19.82 10.01
N ASP A 150 4.97 -19.87 11.03
CA ASP A 150 3.54 -19.59 10.89
C ASP A 150 3.32 -18.08 10.66
N GLU A 151 3.03 -17.71 9.42
CA GLU A 151 2.84 -16.32 9.00
C GLU A 151 1.71 -15.65 9.77
N GLU A 152 0.64 -16.38 10.11
CA GLU A 152 -0.47 -15.86 10.91
C GLU A 152 -0.02 -15.54 12.35
N LEU A 153 0.81 -16.41 12.95
CA LEU A 153 1.39 -16.19 14.26
C LEU A 153 2.32 -14.95 14.26
N VAL A 154 3.18 -14.84 13.25
CA VAL A 154 4.09 -13.69 13.06
C VAL A 154 3.31 -12.40 12.98
N ASN A 155 2.31 -12.33 12.11
CA ASN A 155 1.44 -11.16 11.92
C ASN A 155 0.71 -10.80 13.22
N ARG A 156 0.16 -11.77 13.92
CA ARG A 156 -0.53 -11.56 15.20
C ARG A 156 0.41 -11.01 16.29
N LEU A 157 1.63 -11.52 16.38
CA LEU A 157 2.63 -11.02 17.34
C LEU A 157 3.10 -9.61 16.99
N ALA A 158 3.33 -9.33 15.70
CA ALA A 158 3.69 -8.00 15.21
C ALA A 158 2.59 -6.98 15.51
N MET A 159 1.34 -7.31 15.26
CA MET A 159 0.19 -6.45 15.59
C MET A 159 0.08 -6.17 17.08
N LYS A 160 0.22 -7.19 17.93
CA LYS A 160 0.19 -7.02 19.39
C LYS A 160 1.29 -6.08 19.87
N ARG A 161 2.53 -6.26 19.36
CA ARG A 161 3.65 -5.38 19.69
C ARG A 161 3.41 -3.93 19.23
N ALA A 162 2.91 -3.74 18.02
CA ALA A 162 2.59 -2.43 17.49
C ALA A 162 1.49 -1.72 18.31
N ASN A 163 0.52 -2.46 18.83
CA ASN A 163 -0.55 -1.90 19.64
C ASN A 163 -0.05 -1.35 20.98
N ILE A 164 0.98 -1.94 21.62
CA ILE A 164 1.59 -1.35 22.83
C ILE A 164 2.08 0.07 22.53
N ILE A 165 2.81 0.24 21.43
CA ILE A 165 3.30 1.59 21.06
C ILE A 165 2.13 2.52 20.71
N LYS A 166 1.11 2.02 19.98
CA LYS A 166 -0.02 2.85 19.55
C LYS A 166 -0.85 3.36 20.74
N SER A 167 -1.03 2.53 21.77
CA SER A 167 -1.85 2.83 22.96
C SER A 167 -1.04 3.21 24.20
N ALA A 168 0.24 3.52 24.06
CA ALA A 168 1.12 3.86 25.18
C ALA A 168 0.52 4.97 26.07
N GLU A 169 0.45 4.68 27.38
CA GLU A 169 -0.23 5.51 28.37
C GLU A 169 0.30 6.95 28.44
N ASN A 170 1.63 7.08 28.37
CA ASN A 170 2.29 8.38 28.46
C ASN A 170 1.98 9.30 27.27
N LYS A 171 1.46 8.79 26.14
CA LYS A 171 0.98 9.64 25.03
C LYS A 171 -0.19 10.52 25.45
N TYR A 172 -1.11 9.98 26.26
CA TYR A 172 -2.26 10.74 26.73
C TYR A 172 -1.87 11.83 27.75
N VAL A 173 -0.77 11.61 28.48
CA VAL A 173 -0.22 12.60 29.42
C VAL A 173 0.44 13.76 28.66
N SER A 174 1.13 13.44 27.56
CA SER A 174 1.86 14.42 26.74
C SER A 174 0.96 15.33 25.90
N LEU A 175 -0.29 14.94 25.71
CA LEU A 175 -1.28 15.70 24.92
C LEU A 175 -2.09 16.70 25.76
N ARG A 176 -1.85 16.79 27.07
CA ARG A 176 -2.47 17.74 27.98
C ARG A 176 -1.57 18.94 28.26
#